data_ed3a56173d017b5e4caed817d04c3a6c
#
_entry.id   ed3a56173d017b5e4caed817d04c3a6c
#
_cell.length_a   1.000
_cell.length_b   1.000
_cell.length_c   1.000
_cell.angle_alpha   90.00
_cell.angle_beta   90.00
_cell.angle_gamma   90.00
#
_symmetry.space_group_name_H-M   'P 1'
#
loop_
_entity.id
_entity.type
_entity.pdbx_description
1 polymer ?
#
loop_
_entity_poly.entity_id
_entity_poly.type
_entity_poly.pdbx_seq_one_letter_code
_entity_poly.pdbx_strand_id
1 'polypeptide(L)'
;MKAVRPTATFITLGPTGTCHENALRRYLEFQGLTNEDTRIVLVDDLLEGIERVRGSDNTFLVQCSAHLQVHLVTERYHEEVFAIDTFLYPTKELALLVRTDVSEPKSLGLVDATKGYTDLTRWETIIEETSKPVVGAKLLAGAYDAGLTHLHYAEEHPEALRVEESYGAVDTTWIVYGSHKRFDGEVIGQRVPWLFTGETEGGRSGARRGQ
;
A
#
# COMPACT_ATOMS: atom_id res chain seq x y z
N MET A 1 5.93 -34.93 -18.13
CA MET A 1 4.95 -33.85 -18.30
C MET A 1 5.00 -33.01 -17.02
N LYS A 2 5.44 -31.73 -17.09
CA LYS A 2 5.24 -30.81 -15.96
C LYS A 2 3.73 -30.58 -15.82
N ALA A 3 3.16 -30.85 -14.66
CA ALA A 3 1.77 -30.51 -14.39
C ALA A 3 1.65 -28.98 -14.58
N VAL A 4 0.75 -28.56 -15.47
CA VAL A 4 0.41 -27.14 -15.63
C VAL A 4 -0.23 -26.72 -14.31
N ARG A 5 0.47 -25.91 -13.51
CA ARG A 5 -0.12 -25.31 -12.31
C ARG A 5 -1.18 -24.32 -12.78
N PRO A 6 -2.38 -24.31 -12.21
CA PRO A 6 -3.37 -23.28 -12.53
C PRO A 6 -2.80 -21.92 -12.15
N THR A 7 -2.95 -20.93 -13.01
CA THR A 7 -2.52 -19.56 -12.77
C THR A 7 -3.31 -18.99 -11.59
N ALA A 8 -2.62 -18.55 -10.54
CA ALA A 8 -3.25 -17.92 -9.38
C ALA A 8 -3.61 -16.47 -9.71
N THR A 9 -4.78 -16.02 -9.30
CA THR A 9 -5.21 -14.62 -9.43
C THR A 9 -5.07 -13.91 -8.10
N PHE A 10 -4.32 -12.81 -8.09
CA PHE A 10 -4.18 -11.94 -6.92
C PHE A 10 -4.87 -10.61 -7.19
N ILE A 11 -5.80 -10.27 -6.32
CA ILE A 11 -6.60 -9.03 -6.39
C ILE A 11 -6.08 -8.06 -5.33
N THR A 12 -5.99 -6.80 -5.68
CA THR A 12 -5.65 -5.74 -4.73
C THR A 12 -6.20 -4.40 -5.21
N LEU A 13 -6.14 -3.38 -4.34
CA LEU A 13 -6.70 -2.05 -4.64
C LEU A 13 -5.84 -1.31 -5.67
N GLY A 14 -6.50 -0.84 -6.74
CA GLY A 14 -5.95 0.04 -7.76
C GLY A 14 -5.98 1.53 -7.37
N PRO A 15 -5.67 2.38 -8.33
CA PRO A 15 -5.12 2.09 -9.65
C PRO A 15 -3.66 1.63 -9.62
N THR A 16 -3.06 1.43 -10.80
CA THR A 16 -1.60 1.17 -10.91
C THR A 16 -0.80 2.26 -10.18
N GLY A 17 0.29 1.83 -9.54
CA GLY A 17 1.20 2.70 -8.79
C GLY A 17 0.86 2.86 -7.31
N THR A 18 -0.25 2.28 -6.82
CA THR A 18 -0.61 2.29 -5.40
C THR A 18 0.38 1.52 -4.51
N CYS A 19 0.33 1.79 -3.20
CA CYS A 19 1.04 0.98 -2.21
C CYS A 19 0.57 -0.48 -2.23
N HIS A 20 -0.71 -0.73 -2.52
CA HIS A 20 -1.31 -2.05 -2.60
C HIS A 20 -0.67 -2.88 -3.73
N GLU A 21 -0.62 -2.34 -4.94
CA GLU A 21 0.05 -3.02 -6.05
C GLU A 21 1.53 -3.27 -5.77
N ASN A 22 2.23 -2.26 -5.21
CA ASN A 22 3.65 -2.38 -4.90
C ASN A 22 3.91 -3.50 -3.87
N ALA A 23 3.14 -3.54 -2.78
CA ALA A 23 3.27 -4.57 -1.75
C ALA A 23 2.93 -5.97 -2.29
N LEU A 24 1.88 -6.10 -3.10
CA LEU A 24 1.53 -7.36 -3.75
C LEU A 24 2.66 -7.86 -4.65
N ARG A 25 3.25 -7.02 -5.50
CA ARG A 25 4.36 -7.42 -6.35
C ARG A 25 5.56 -7.92 -5.56
N ARG A 26 5.90 -7.25 -4.45
CA ARG A 26 6.97 -7.68 -3.55
C ARG A 26 6.66 -8.99 -2.83
N TYR A 27 5.40 -9.19 -2.44
CA TYR A 27 4.95 -10.45 -1.87
C TYR A 27 5.09 -11.62 -2.87
N LEU A 28 4.66 -11.43 -4.11
CA LEU A 28 4.79 -12.46 -5.16
C LEU A 28 6.26 -12.79 -5.45
N GLU A 29 7.12 -11.79 -5.53
CA GLU A 29 8.55 -11.97 -5.67
C GLU A 29 9.16 -12.76 -4.49
N PHE A 30 8.79 -12.39 -3.26
CA PHE A 30 9.21 -13.11 -2.04
C PHE A 30 8.76 -14.57 -2.04
N GLN A 31 7.56 -14.85 -2.52
CA GLN A 31 7.03 -16.22 -2.67
C GLN A 31 7.64 -16.99 -3.86
N GLY A 32 8.50 -16.36 -4.65
CA GLY A 32 9.10 -16.98 -5.85
C GLY A 32 8.10 -17.22 -6.99
N LEU A 33 7.00 -16.45 -7.01
CA LEU A 33 5.96 -16.53 -8.04
C LEU A 33 6.24 -15.56 -9.19
N THR A 34 6.11 -16.05 -10.42
CA THR A 34 6.36 -15.28 -11.64
C THR A 34 5.07 -14.80 -12.30
N ASN A 35 5.20 -13.95 -13.32
CA ASN A 35 4.06 -13.54 -14.15
C ASN A 35 3.42 -14.71 -14.94
N GLU A 36 4.13 -15.84 -15.11
CA GLU A 36 3.59 -17.05 -15.71
C GLU A 36 2.70 -17.82 -14.73
N ASP A 37 3.00 -17.70 -13.42
CA ASP A 37 2.27 -18.37 -12.34
C ASP A 37 1.07 -17.56 -11.84
N THR A 38 1.08 -16.24 -12.04
CA THR A 38 0.16 -15.31 -11.39
C THR A 38 -0.42 -14.25 -12.34
N ARG A 39 -1.66 -13.85 -12.03
CA ARG A 39 -2.35 -12.70 -12.61
C ARG A 39 -2.67 -11.71 -11.52
N ILE A 40 -2.27 -10.45 -11.68
CA ILE A 40 -2.69 -9.34 -10.81
C ILE A 40 -3.92 -8.66 -11.39
N VAL A 41 -4.93 -8.46 -10.56
CA VAL A 41 -6.15 -7.72 -10.89
C VAL A 41 -6.27 -6.55 -9.91
N LEU A 42 -6.36 -5.34 -10.46
CA LEU A 42 -6.59 -4.13 -9.68
C LEU A 42 -8.08 -3.82 -9.67
N VAL A 43 -8.63 -3.57 -8.48
CA VAL A 43 -10.04 -3.20 -8.28
C VAL A 43 -10.14 -1.82 -7.66
N ASP A 44 -11.27 -1.16 -7.86
CA ASP A 44 -11.54 0.15 -7.25
C ASP A 44 -12.14 0.00 -5.84
N ASP A 45 -12.70 -1.16 -5.52
CA ASP A 45 -13.27 -1.49 -4.22
C ASP A 45 -12.83 -2.90 -3.78
N LEU A 46 -12.31 -3.01 -2.56
CA LEU A 46 -11.87 -4.28 -1.97
C LEU A 46 -13.04 -5.25 -1.74
N LEU A 47 -14.25 -4.74 -1.50
CA LEU A 47 -15.44 -5.59 -1.36
C LEU A 47 -15.82 -6.27 -2.68
N GLU A 48 -15.64 -5.59 -3.81
CA GLU A 48 -15.75 -6.25 -5.13
C GLU A 48 -14.69 -7.33 -5.31
N GLY A 49 -13.46 -7.05 -4.84
CA GLY A 49 -12.37 -8.02 -4.88
C GLY A 49 -12.66 -9.28 -4.07
N ILE A 50 -13.21 -9.13 -2.87
CA ILE A 50 -13.49 -10.25 -1.97
C ILE A 50 -14.59 -11.18 -2.53
N GLU A 51 -15.58 -10.63 -3.22
CA GLU A 51 -16.63 -11.45 -3.86
C GLU A 51 -16.05 -12.42 -4.91
N ARG A 52 -14.93 -12.07 -5.51
CA ARG A 52 -14.21 -12.93 -6.47
C ARG A 52 -13.36 -14.00 -5.79
N VAL A 53 -13.01 -13.82 -4.51
CA VAL A 53 -12.27 -14.80 -3.71
C VAL A 53 -13.20 -15.90 -3.21
N ARG A 54 -14.44 -15.57 -2.89
CA ARG A 54 -15.43 -16.51 -2.34
C ARG A 54 -15.59 -17.74 -3.24
N GLY A 55 -15.39 -18.91 -2.66
CA GLY A 55 -15.53 -20.19 -3.36
C GLY A 55 -14.49 -20.45 -4.46
N SER A 56 -13.42 -19.66 -4.55
CA SER A 56 -12.36 -19.85 -5.54
C SER A 56 -11.10 -20.44 -4.90
N ASP A 57 -10.59 -21.52 -5.44
CA ASP A 57 -9.36 -22.18 -4.96
C ASP A 57 -8.09 -21.41 -5.32
N ASN A 58 -8.13 -20.58 -6.36
CA ASN A 58 -6.95 -19.95 -6.96
C ASN A 58 -7.04 -18.42 -7.03
N THR A 59 -7.96 -17.82 -6.29
CA THR A 59 -8.10 -16.35 -6.24
C THR A 59 -7.86 -15.87 -4.82
N PHE A 60 -7.03 -14.85 -4.69
CA PHE A 60 -6.59 -14.28 -3.41
C PHE A 60 -6.77 -12.76 -3.42
N LEU A 61 -7.07 -12.18 -2.27
CA LEU A 61 -7.08 -10.73 -2.08
C LEU A 61 -5.92 -10.32 -1.18
N VAL A 62 -5.21 -9.25 -1.54
CA VAL A 62 -4.16 -8.65 -0.69
C VAL A 62 -4.58 -7.24 -0.29
N GLN A 63 -4.58 -6.98 1.00
CA GLN A 63 -5.06 -5.75 1.60
C GLN A 63 -4.13 -5.24 2.69
N CYS A 64 -3.93 -3.91 2.73
CA CYS A 64 -3.25 -3.23 3.83
C CYS A 64 -4.10 -3.28 5.11
N SER A 65 -3.50 -3.66 6.24
CA SER A 65 -4.20 -3.67 7.54
C SER A 65 -4.61 -2.26 8.02
N ALA A 66 -3.95 -1.22 7.52
CA ALA A 66 -4.30 0.18 7.82
C ALA A 66 -5.41 0.75 6.90
N HIS A 67 -5.95 -0.02 5.96
CA HIS A 67 -7.03 0.44 5.10
C HIS A 67 -8.37 0.47 5.85
N LEU A 68 -9.18 1.49 5.60
CA LEU A 68 -10.46 1.72 6.30
C LEU A 68 -11.46 0.56 6.18
N GLN A 69 -11.40 -0.21 5.09
CA GLN A 69 -12.29 -1.34 4.85
C GLN A 69 -11.79 -2.68 5.39
N VAL A 70 -10.66 -2.74 6.10
CA VAL A 70 -10.08 -4.01 6.56
C VAL A 70 -11.06 -4.82 7.42
N HIS A 71 -11.78 -4.17 8.32
CA HIS A 71 -12.77 -4.80 9.18
C HIS A 71 -13.96 -5.37 8.37
N LEU A 72 -14.39 -4.68 7.31
CA LEU A 72 -15.47 -5.16 6.47
C LEU A 72 -15.10 -6.46 5.76
N VAL A 73 -13.88 -6.57 5.24
CA VAL A 73 -13.39 -7.80 4.61
C VAL A 73 -13.26 -8.91 5.63
N THR A 74 -12.65 -8.63 6.78
CA THR A 74 -12.33 -9.64 7.80
C THR A 74 -13.60 -10.14 8.51
N GLU A 75 -14.50 -9.24 8.89
CA GLU A 75 -15.67 -9.58 9.74
C GLU A 75 -16.87 -10.03 8.91
N ARG A 76 -17.17 -9.32 7.82
CA ARG A 76 -18.39 -9.56 7.04
C ARG A 76 -18.40 -10.92 6.33
N TYR A 77 -17.24 -11.41 5.92
CA TYR A 77 -17.08 -12.63 5.14
C TYR A 77 -16.37 -13.76 5.90
N HIS A 78 -16.33 -13.70 7.22
CA HIS A 78 -15.56 -14.59 8.10
C HIS A 78 -15.87 -16.09 7.95
N GLU A 79 -17.03 -16.45 7.41
CA GLU A 79 -17.42 -17.86 7.17
C GLU A 79 -16.91 -18.39 5.81
N GLU A 80 -16.58 -17.51 4.87
CA GLU A 80 -16.29 -17.89 3.48
C GLU A 80 -14.90 -17.44 3.03
N VAL A 81 -14.30 -16.44 3.69
CA VAL A 81 -13.00 -15.88 3.35
C VAL A 81 -12.15 -15.73 4.60
N PHE A 82 -10.94 -16.22 4.53
CA PHE A 82 -10.04 -16.37 5.66
C PHE A 82 -8.73 -15.63 5.40
N ALA A 83 -8.17 -15.01 6.44
CA ALA A 83 -6.79 -14.58 6.40
C ALA A 83 -5.90 -15.84 6.34
N ILE A 84 -5.16 -16.00 5.26
CA ILE A 84 -4.34 -17.19 5.01
C ILE A 84 -2.85 -16.93 5.13
N ASP A 85 -2.44 -15.66 5.04
CA ASP A 85 -1.06 -15.23 5.24
C ASP A 85 -1.02 -13.75 5.64
N THR A 86 0.12 -13.32 6.20
CA THR A 86 0.39 -11.92 6.52
C THR A 86 1.87 -11.62 6.38
N PHE A 87 2.21 -10.41 5.96
CA PHE A 87 3.59 -9.98 5.82
C PHE A 87 3.75 -8.50 6.18
N LEU A 88 4.98 -8.13 6.55
CA LEU A 88 5.38 -6.75 6.83
C LEU A 88 6.05 -6.16 5.58
N TYR A 89 5.58 -5.02 5.14
CA TYR A 89 6.21 -4.26 4.07
C TYR A 89 5.81 -2.78 4.17
N PRO A 90 6.76 -1.84 4.04
CA PRO A 90 6.43 -0.42 4.12
C PRO A 90 5.58 0.05 2.94
N THR A 91 4.83 1.12 3.17
CA THR A 91 4.20 1.85 2.07
C THR A 91 5.27 2.53 1.20
N LYS A 92 4.87 3.08 0.07
CA LYS A 92 5.72 4.04 -0.65
C LYS A 92 5.91 5.30 0.19
N GLU A 93 7.05 5.96 0.04
CA GLU A 93 7.34 7.21 0.71
C GLU A 93 6.31 8.29 0.34
N LEU A 94 5.80 8.96 1.36
CA LEU A 94 4.81 10.04 1.26
C LEU A 94 5.48 11.39 1.42
N ALA A 95 5.05 12.36 0.64
CA ALA A 95 5.49 13.74 0.74
C ALA A 95 4.35 14.72 0.43
N LEU A 96 4.45 15.92 0.98
CA LEU A 96 3.74 17.10 0.53
C LEU A 96 4.55 17.71 -0.61
N LEU A 97 4.01 17.61 -1.81
CA LEU A 97 4.61 18.16 -3.03
C LEU A 97 3.89 19.43 -3.44
N VAL A 98 4.64 20.40 -3.93
CA VAL A 98 4.11 21.69 -4.41
C VAL A 98 4.62 21.93 -5.83
N ARG A 99 3.79 22.49 -6.69
CA ARG A 99 4.21 22.87 -8.04
C ARG A 99 5.27 23.98 -7.97
N THR A 100 6.28 23.88 -8.80
CA THR A 100 7.41 24.82 -8.82
C THR A 100 7.01 26.22 -9.33
N ASP A 101 5.96 26.30 -10.16
CA ASP A 101 5.42 27.55 -10.70
C ASP A 101 4.50 28.28 -9.71
N VAL A 102 4.25 27.72 -8.52
CA VAL A 102 3.40 28.30 -7.48
C VAL A 102 4.26 28.72 -6.27
N SER A 103 4.30 30.03 -5.97
CA SER A 103 5.03 30.56 -4.81
C SER A 103 4.25 30.46 -3.50
N GLU A 104 2.92 30.66 -3.55
CA GLU A 104 2.02 30.61 -2.41
C GLU A 104 0.88 29.61 -2.69
N PRO A 105 1.06 28.33 -2.33
CA PRO A 105 0.06 27.30 -2.60
C PRO A 105 -1.17 27.50 -1.71
N LYS A 106 -2.38 27.42 -2.30
CA LYS A 106 -3.67 27.64 -1.63
C LYS A 106 -4.57 26.41 -1.72
N SER A 107 -4.35 25.56 -2.69
CA SER A 107 -5.16 24.37 -2.93
C SER A 107 -4.36 23.10 -2.71
N LEU A 108 -4.97 22.11 -2.05
CA LEU A 108 -4.36 20.82 -1.69
C LEU A 108 -5.19 19.66 -2.21
N GLY A 109 -4.56 18.77 -3.01
CA GLY A 109 -5.09 17.44 -3.32
C GLY A 109 -4.59 16.40 -2.31
N LEU A 110 -5.47 15.56 -1.79
CA LEU A 110 -5.11 14.50 -0.84
C LEU A 110 -6.09 13.32 -0.87
N VAL A 111 -5.73 12.24 -0.18
CA VAL A 111 -6.63 11.11 0.12
C VAL A 111 -7.09 11.23 1.57
N ASP A 112 -8.31 10.85 1.89
CA ASP A 112 -8.87 10.94 3.25
C ASP A 112 -7.92 10.37 4.33
N ALA A 113 -7.33 9.21 4.08
CA ALA A 113 -6.36 8.57 4.99
C ALA A 113 -5.08 9.40 5.26
N THR A 114 -4.83 10.47 4.49
CA THR A 114 -3.63 11.31 4.65
C THR A 114 -3.91 12.67 5.30
N LYS A 115 -5.12 12.94 5.70
CA LYS A 115 -5.51 14.23 6.32
C LYS A 115 -4.70 14.59 7.57
N GLY A 116 -4.25 13.59 8.32
CA GLY A 116 -3.47 13.78 9.56
C GLY A 116 -2.00 14.16 9.35
N TYR A 117 -1.51 14.19 8.11
CA TYR A 117 -0.09 14.48 7.83
C TYR A 117 0.24 15.96 7.70
N THR A 118 -0.75 16.83 7.50
CA THR A 118 -0.53 18.27 7.35
C THR A 118 -1.61 19.06 8.07
N ASP A 119 -1.30 20.32 8.42
CA ASP A 119 -2.29 21.23 8.96
C ASP A 119 -3.25 21.67 7.84
N LEU A 120 -4.48 21.20 7.91
CA LEU A 120 -5.51 21.48 6.91
C LEU A 120 -5.97 22.94 6.91
N THR A 121 -5.76 23.67 8.03
CA THR A 121 -6.15 25.09 8.12
C THR A 121 -5.29 26.03 7.27
N ARG A 122 -4.15 25.54 6.76
CA ARG A 122 -3.26 26.28 5.86
C ARG A 122 -3.83 26.45 4.45
N TRP A 123 -4.86 25.66 4.08
CA TRP A 123 -5.34 25.54 2.71
C TRP A 123 -6.70 26.20 2.53
N GLU A 124 -6.83 27.04 1.51
CA GLU A 124 -8.12 27.66 1.16
C GLU A 124 -9.07 26.64 0.53
N THR A 125 -8.52 25.66 -0.21
CA THR A 125 -9.29 24.62 -0.89
C THR A 125 -8.64 23.27 -0.69
N ILE A 126 -9.43 22.25 -0.31
CA ILE A 126 -8.99 20.87 -0.18
C ILE A 126 -9.82 20.00 -1.12
N ILE A 127 -9.13 19.21 -1.96
CA ILE A 127 -9.75 18.31 -2.93
C ILE A 127 -9.40 16.87 -2.52
N GLU A 128 -10.44 16.09 -2.20
CA GLU A 128 -10.27 14.67 -1.90
C GLU A 128 -10.21 13.86 -3.20
N GLU A 129 -9.24 12.97 -3.26
CA GLU A 129 -9.01 12.07 -4.38
C GLU A 129 -9.10 10.60 -3.93
N THR A 130 -9.33 9.73 -4.89
CA THR A 130 -9.53 8.30 -4.63
C THR A 130 -8.24 7.56 -4.27
N SER A 131 -7.06 8.07 -4.69
CA SER A 131 -5.78 7.43 -4.44
C SER A 131 -4.60 8.41 -4.57
N LYS A 132 -3.48 8.08 -3.92
CA LYS A 132 -2.24 8.87 -4.02
C LYS A 132 -1.70 9.00 -5.46
N PRO A 133 -1.75 7.95 -6.32
CA PRO A 133 -1.40 8.13 -7.73
C PRO A 133 -2.29 9.13 -8.48
N VAL A 134 -3.58 9.18 -8.17
CA VAL A 134 -4.49 10.17 -8.75
C VAL A 134 -4.12 11.58 -8.28
N VAL A 135 -3.77 11.76 -7.00
CA VAL A 135 -3.25 13.04 -6.49
C VAL A 135 -2.01 13.47 -7.27
N GLY A 136 -1.02 12.58 -7.44
CA GLY A 136 0.21 12.90 -8.17
C GLY A 136 -0.03 13.29 -9.63
N ALA A 137 -0.85 12.52 -10.34
CA ALA A 137 -1.18 12.79 -11.74
C ALA A 137 -1.93 14.12 -11.92
N LYS A 138 -2.90 14.42 -11.04
CA LYS A 138 -3.66 15.68 -11.10
C LYS A 138 -2.83 16.90 -10.66
N LEU A 139 -1.90 16.72 -9.71
CA LEU A 139 -0.94 17.76 -9.33
C LEU A 139 -0.06 18.15 -10.51
N LEU A 140 0.50 17.17 -11.22
CA LEU A 140 1.27 17.40 -12.45
C LEU A 140 0.44 18.06 -13.56
N ALA A 141 -0.85 17.74 -13.64
CA ALA A 141 -1.78 18.37 -14.59
C ALA A 141 -2.23 19.78 -14.15
N GLY A 142 -1.81 20.27 -12.98
CA GLY A 142 -2.15 21.61 -12.50
C GLY A 142 -3.56 21.77 -11.93
N ALA A 143 -4.20 20.68 -11.50
CA ALA A 143 -5.54 20.71 -10.93
C ALA A 143 -5.60 21.40 -9.54
N TYR A 144 -4.48 21.43 -8.84
CA TYR A 144 -4.27 22.12 -7.55
C TYR A 144 -2.78 22.48 -7.38
N ASP A 145 -2.48 23.28 -6.38
CA ASP A 145 -1.14 23.86 -6.15
C ASP A 145 -0.20 22.89 -5.44
N ALA A 146 -0.76 22.08 -4.53
CA ALA A 146 -0.03 21.12 -3.70
C ALA A 146 -0.76 19.78 -3.64
N GLY A 147 -0.02 18.71 -3.32
CA GLY A 147 -0.59 17.37 -3.20
C GLY A 147 0.14 16.50 -2.17
N LEU A 148 -0.62 15.80 -1.32
CA LEU A 148 -0.12 14.74 -0.46
C LEU A 148 -0.09 13.42 -1.24
N THR A 149 1.08 13.08 -1.79
CA THR A 149 1.25 11.93 -2.68
C THR A 149 2.62 11.27 -2.48
N HIS A 150 2.99 10.36 -3.37
CA HIS A 150 4.26 9.65 -3.28
C HIS A 150 5.43 10.56 -3.69
N LEU A 151 6.53 10.46 -2.94
CA LEU A 151 7.75 11.25 -3.13
C LEU A 151 8.32 11.13 -4.55
N HIS A 152 8.26 9.94 -5.15
CA HIS A 152 8.84 9.69 -6.48
C HIS A 152 8.30 10.63 -7.58
N TYR A 153 7.11 11.22 -7.44
CA TYR A 153 6.63 12.20 -8.42
C TYR A 153 7.52 13.44 -8.52
N ALA A 154 8.10 13.90 -7.38
CA ALA A 154 9.06 15.00 -7.42
C ALA A 154 10.44 14.55 -7.91
N GLU A 155 10.81 13.30 -7.67
CA GLU A 155 12.07 12.72 -8.17
C GLU A 155 12.05 12.54 -9.69
N GLU A 156 10.91 12.12 -10.24
CA GLU A 156 10.69 11.93 -11.68
C GLU A 156 10.42 13.25 -12.42
N HIS A 157 9.90 14.28 -11.74
CA HIS A 157 9.51 15.58 -12.30
C HIS A 157 10.05 16.76 -11.49
N PRO A 158 11.36 16.85 -11.24
CA PRO A 158 11.95 17.89 -10.39
C PRO A 158 11.78 19.31 -10.94
N GLU A 159 11.55 19.45 -12.24
CA GLU A 159 11.26 20.73 -12.89
C GLU A 159 9.84 21.22 -12.60
N ALA A 160 8.88 20.30 -12.38
CA ALA A 160 7.46 20.61 -12.16
C ALA A 160 7.07 20.64 -10.68
N LEU A 161 7.72 19.81 -9.87
CA LEU A 161 7.37 19.63 -8.45
C LEU A 161 8.58 19.81 -7.53
N ARG A 162 8.33 20.46 -6.39
CA ARG A 162 9.28 20.53 -5.28
C ARG A 162 8.71 19.82 -4.05
N VAL A 163 9.58 19.26 -3.25
CA VAL A 163 9.23 18.67 -1.96
C VAL A 163 9.13 19.80 -0.92
N GLU A 164 7.94 19.98 -0.37
CA GLU A 164 7.72 20.90 0.75
C GLU A 164 8.01 20.21 2.08
N GLU A 165 7.51 18.97 2.24
CA GLU A 165 7.71 18.18 3.44
C GLU A 165 7.75 16.68 3.07
N SER A 166 8.67 15.92 3.67
CA SER A 166 8.78 14.48 3.49
C SER A 166 8.37 13.76 4.77
N TYR A 167 7.46 12.79 4.65
CA TYR A 167 6.94 11.99 5.77
C TYR A 167 7.52 10.57 5.80
N GLY A 168 8.24 10.16 4.75
CA GLY A 168 8.79 8.83 4.62
C GLY A 168 7.74 7.76 4.35
N ALA A 169 8.13 6.51 4.59
CA ALA A 169 7.27 5.34 4.45
C ALA A 169 6.67 4.94 5.79
N VAL A 170 5.48 4.36 5.75
CA VAL A 170 4.82 3.80 6.94
C VAL A 170 5.02 2.29 6.95
N ASP A 171 5.60 1.77 8.03
CA ASP A 171 5.67 0.33 8.27
C ASP A 171 4.27 -0.20 8.57
N THR A 172 3.85 -1.20 7.81
CA THR A 172 2.51 -1.76 7.97
C THR A 172 2.48 -3.25 7.65
N THR A 173 1.41 -3.90 8.08
CA THR A 173 1.11 -5.29 7.74
C THR A 173 0.17 -5.36 6.55
N TRP A 174 0.33 -6.43 5.80
CA TRP A 174 -0.52 -6.79 4.66
C TRP A 174 -1.14 -8.15 4.95
N ILE A 175 -2.40 -8.31 4.64
CA ILE A 175 -3.15 -9.53 4.86
C ILE A 175 -3.49 -10.13 3.51
N VAL A 176 -3.24 -11.44 3.36
CA VAL A 176 -3.64 -12.22 2.20
C VAL A 176 -4.86 -13.03 2.58
N TYR A 177 -5.94 -12.90 1.80
CA TYR A 177 -7.18 -13.63 2.00
C TYR A 177 -7.38 -14.68 0.92
N GLY A 178 -7.98 -15.81 1.31
CA GLY A 178 -8.37 -16.92 0.43
C GLY A 178 -9.65 -17.58 0.92
N SER A 179 -10.24 -18.44 0.08
CA SER A 179 -11.51 -19.13 0.39
C SER A 179 -11.37 -20.36 1.31
N HIS A 180 -10.15 -20.82 1.53
CA HIS A 180 -9.90 -21.97 2.40
C HIS A 180 -9.15 -21.57 3.66
N LYS A 181 -9.70 -21.96 4.80
CA LYS A 181 -9.05 -21.76 6.09
C LYS A 181 -7.73 -22.53 6.14
N ARG A 182 -6.65 -21.84 6.44
CA ARG A 182 -5.31 -22.42 6.49
C ARG A 182 -4.90 -22.83 7.90
N PHE A 183 -5.53 -22.27 8.92
CA PHE A 183 -5.12 -22.41 10.31
C PHE A 183 -6.27 -22.87 11.20
N ASP A 184 -5.97 -23.68 12.20
CA ASP A 184 -6.93 -24.30 13.12
C ASP A 184 -6.94 -23.66 14.51
N GLY A 185 -6.61 -22.38 14.61
CA GLY A 185 -6.65 -21.61 15.87
C GLY A 185 -5.31 -21.52 16.61
N GLU A 186 -4.26 -22.20 16.16
CA GLU A 186 -2.92 -22.03 16.69
C GLU A 186 -2.30 -20.71 16.22
N VAL A 187 -1.50 -20.08 17.09
CA VAL A 187 -0.79 -18.84 16.74
C VAL A 187 0.26 -19.11 15.69
N ILE A 188 0.18 -18.40 14.57
CA ILE A 188 1.17 -18.43 13.52
C ILE A 188 1.89 -17.08 13.50
N GLY A 189 3.18 -17.13 13.73
CA GLY A 189 4.02 -15.94 13.80
C GLY A 189 5.47 -16.29 14.05
N GLN A 190 6.32 -15.32 13.86
CA GLN A 190 7.72 -15.44 14.21
C GLN A 190 7.90 -15.10 15.70
N ARG A 191 8.63 -15.95 16.43
CA ARG A 191 9.06 -15.58 17.79
C ARG A 191 10.07 -14.43 17.70
N VAL A 192 9.88 -13.43 18.52
CA VAL A 192 10.76 -12.25 18.60
C VAL A 192 11.40 -12.18 20.00
N PRO A 193 12.48 -12.95 20.25
CA PRO A 193 13.12 -13.05 21.57
C PRO A 193 13.51 -11.69 22.17
N TRP A 194 13.90 -10.74 21.33
CA TRP A 194 14.29 -9.38 21.72
C TRP A 194 13.14 -8.55 22.33
N LEU A 195 11.86 -8.90 22.08
CA LEU A 195 10.72 -8.22 22.72
C LEU A 195 10.78 -8.26 24.25
N PHE A 196 11.39 -9.33 24.80
CA PHE A 196 11.43 -9.57 26.24
C PHE A 196 12.83 -9.32 26.86
N THR A 197 13.87 -9.30 26.05
CA THR A 197 15.26 -9.15 26.53
C THR A 197 15.81 -7.74 26.35
N GLY A 198 15.15 -6.90 25.56
CA GLY A 198 15.67 -5.59 25.19
C GLY A 198 16.89 -5.64 24.25
N GLU A 199 17.31 -6.83 23.84
CA GLU A 199 18.38 -7.02 22.89
C GLU A 199 17.83 -6.87 21.46
N THR A 200 18.22 -5.81 20.78
CA THR A 200 18.00 -5.70 19.33
C THR A 200 18.98 -6.66 18.65
N GLU A 201 18.50 -7.69 17.97
CA GLU A 201 19.36 -8.45 17.07
C GLU A 201 20.05 -7.48 16.11
N GLY A 202 21.35 -7.31 16.33
CA GLY A 202 22.36 -6.65 15.54
C GLY A 202 21.89 -5.69 14.47
N GLY A 203 21.82 -4.40 14.83
CA GLY A 203 21.70 -3.36 13.81
C GLY A 203 22.69 -3.60 12.70
N ARG A 204 22.17 -3.79 11.49
CA ARG A 204 22.99 -3.59 10.29
C ARG A 204 23.48 -2.15 10.36
N SER A 205 24.73 -2.01 10.76
CA SER A 205 25.49 -0.78 10.74
C SER A 205 25.35 -0.12 9.38
N GLY A 206 24.41 0.82 9.29
CA GLY A 206 24.41 1.81 8.22
C GLY A 206 25.62 2.69 8.44
N ALA A 207 26.69 2.44 7.71
CA ALA A 207 27.88 3.26 7.72
C ALA A 207 27.47 4.70 7.39
N ARG A 208 27.43 5.55 8.42
CA ARG A 208 27.50 7.00 8.25
C ARG A 208 28.85 7.27 7.57
N ARG A 209 28.84 7.55 6.29
CA ARG A 209 29.96 8.24 5.64
C ARG A 209 29.83 9.70 6.05
N GLY A 210 30.61 10.07 7.06
CA GLY A 210 30.93 11.46 7.35
C GLY A 210 31.97 11.95 6.35
N GLN A 211 31.85 13.15 6.06
CA GLN A 211 32.66 14.28 5.59
C GLN A 211 32.17 14.89 4.32
#